data_1f4dc0bd52e9171a262c6fb37ea8ce8d
#
_entry.id   1f4dc0bd52e9171a262c6fb37ea8ce8d
#
_cell.length_a   1.000
_cell.length_b   1.000
_cell.length_c   1.000
_cell.angle_alpha   90.00
_cell.angle_beta   90.00
_cell.angle_gamma   90.00
#
_symmetry.space_group_name_H-M   'P 1'
#
loop_
_entity.id
_entity.type
_entity.pdbx_description
1 polymer ?
#
loop_
_entity_poly.entity_id
_entity_poly.type
_entity_poly.pdbx_seq_one_letter_code
_entity_poly.pdbx_strand_id
1 'polypeptide(L)'
;FTAVANDEMVLYYNPAALRSVQYNAYEIFNFNVTTNVKASGPLHGSISSDEIDTEEGGFGAIAGKLIYAEFNQGFLSHVNSRFGWSLFSNQLINLGVHNPVFPYFEGRLYNQIGGLAGIGFSFLDYQLDVGVGAKIVNRTGFSGEVHLTDKAIIEATNENYDKAVEEANNLGGSTTAFATDVGVIYHLDGIHNLSPKIAVSVQNIGDLNFENVGKIPMTINTGIATESELQGFDIIMAADYHDLLDGHKLASEGNTF
;
A
#
# COMPACT_ATOMS: atom_id res chain seq x y z
N PHE A 1 -12.86 1.88 -8.16
CA PHE A 1 -12.25 3.22 -8.26
C PHE A 1 -11.49 3.43 -9.56
N THR A 2 -11.09 2.35 -10.27
CA THR A 2 -10.34 2.43 -11.53
C THR A 2 -11.05 3.27 -12.60
N ALA A 3 -12.38 3.26 -12.63
CA ALA A 3 -13.21 3.97 -13.59
C ALA A 3 -13.91 5.25 -13.04
N VAL A 4 -13.91 5.48 -11.72
CA VAL A 4 -14.76 6.55 -11.11
C VAL A 4 -13.99 7.59 -10.31
N ALA A 5 -12.68 7.41 -10.07
CA ALA A 5 -11.89 8.41 -9.35
C ALA A 5 -11.94 9.76 -10.10
N ASN A 6 -12.20 10.83 -9.37
CA ASN A 6 -12.28 12.20 -9.89
C ASN A 6 -11.75 13.25 -8.91
N ASP A 7 -10.96 12.82 -7.95
CA ASP A 7 -10.39 13.60 -6.86
C ASP A 7 -8.84 13.46 -6.82
N GLU A 8 -8.20 13.85 -5.73
CA GLU A 8 -6.75 13.77 -5.54
C GLU A 8 -6.20 12.34 -5.57
N MET A 9 -7.06 11.33 -5.40
CA MET A 9 -6.67 9.92 -5.40
C MET A 9 -6.53 9.32 -6.80
N VAL A 10 -6.88 10.06 -7.87
CA VAL A 10 -6.82 9.56 -9.27
C VAL A 10 -5.46 8.97 -9.63
N LEU A 11 -4.36 9.58 -9.15
CA LEU A 11 -3.01 9.14 -9.44
C LEU A 11 -2.67 7.77 -8.82
N TYR A 12 -3.36 7.40 -7.74
CA TYR A 12 -3.17 6.12 -7.05
C TYR A 12 -3.92 4.97 -7.71
N TYR A 13 -5.02 5.27 -8.42
CA TYR A 13 -5.88 4.26 -9.03
C TYR A 13 -5.69 4.14 -10.53
N ASN A 14 -5.76 5.27 -11.24
CA ASN A 14 -5.68 5.28 -12.70
C ASN A 14 -5.30 6.69 -13.20
N PRO A 15 -4.09 6.90 -13.73
CA PRO A 15 -3.68 8.23 -14.19
C PRO A 15 -4.55 8.80 -15.33
N ALA A 16 -5.29 7.96 -16.10
CA ALA A 16 -6.24 8.43 -17.10
C ALA A 16 -7.41 9.19 -16.45
N ALA A 17 -7.77 8.87 -15.20
CA ALA A 17 -8.83 9.51 -14.46
C ALA A 17 -8.55 10.99 -14.12
N LEU A 18 -7.31 11.49 -14.31
CA LEU A 18 -7.03 12.94 -14.29
C LEU A 18 -7.99 13.71 -15.20
N ARG A 19 -8.40 13.12 -16.33
CA ARG A 19 -9.33 13.75 -17.28
C ARG A 19 -10.74 13.96 -16.70
N SER A 20 -11.11 13.20 -15.68
CA SER A 20 -12.38 13.34 -14.97
C SER A 20 -12.35 14.42 -13.88
N VAL A 21 -11.17 14.94 -13.51
CA VAL A 21 -11.04 16.03 -12.53
C VAL A 21 -11.45 17.35 -13.18
N GLN A 22 -12.54 17.95 -12.70
CA GLN A 22 -13.11 19.17 -13.29
C GLN A 22 -12.58 20.47 -12.70
N TYR A 23 -11.82 20.39 -11.60
CA TYR A 23 -11.32 21.54 -10.85
C TYR A 23 -9.84 21.36 -10.47
N ASN A 24 -9.23 22.41 -9.96
CA ASN A 24 -7.92 22.28 -9.34
C ASN A 24 -8.13 21.87 -7.88
N ALA A 25 -7.76 20.65 -7.54
CA ALA A 25 -7.79 20.16 -6.17
C ALA A 25 -6.40 20.27 -5.54
N TYR A 26 -6.36 20.73 -4.31
CA TYR A 26 -5.18 20.77 -3.46
C TYR A 26 -5.53 20.08 -2.15
N GLU A 27 -4.78 19.06 -1.79
CA GLU A 27 -4.84 18.48 -0.47
C GLU A 27 -3.55 18.79 0.27
N ILE A 28 -3.67 19.38 1.45
CA ILE A 28 -2.51 19.78 2.25
C ILE A 28 -2.09 18.67 3.18
N PHE A 29 -3.05 17.93 3.72
CA PHE A 29 -2.79 16.86 4.65
C PHE A 29 -3.97 15.89 4.72
N ASN A 30 -3.67 14.61 4.62
CA ASN A 30 -4.61 13.51 4.79
C ASN A 30 -3.93 12.40 5.59
N PHE A 31 -4.67 11.74 6.45
CA PHE A 31 -4.15 10.56 7.14
C PHE A 31 -5.24 9.50 7.31
N ASN A 32 -4.81 8.27 7.24
CA ASN A 32 -5.61 7.09 7.50
C ASN A 32 -4.86 6.15 8.44
N VAL A 33 -5.55 5.64 9.45
CA VAL A 33 -4.98 4.67 10.40
C VAL A 33 -5.81 3.41 10.33
N THR A 34 -5.16 2.30 10.01
CA THR A 34 -5.77 0.98 10.01
C THR A 34 -5.09 0.11 11.07
N THR A 35 -5.84 -0.51 11.94
CA THR A 35 -5.30 -1.40 12.97
C THR A 35 -6.17 -2.63 13.16
N ASN A 36 -5.56 -3.73 13.55
CA ASN A 36 -6.31 -4.92 13.95
C ASN A 36 -6.95 -4.66 15.32
N VAL A 37 -8.27 -4.83 15.42
CA VAL A 37 -9.04 -4.64 16.67
C VAL A 37 -8.51 -5.52 17.82
N LYS A 38 -7.93 -6.67 17.50
CA LYS A 38 -7.26 -7.52 18.50
C LYS A 38 -5.90 -6.96 18.95
N ALA A 39 -5.27 -6.12 18.14
CA ALA A 39 -4.03 -5.41 18.48
C ALA A 39 -4.31 -4.15 19.33
N SER A 40 -5.52 -3.61 19.30
CA SER A 40 -5.89 -2.47 20.17
C SER A 40 -5.91 -2.83 21.66
N GLY A 41 -6.04 -4.10 22.00
CA GLY A 41 -5.88 -4.60 23.37
C GLY A 41 -4.46 -4.41 23.94
N PRO A 42 -3.38 -4.75 23.19
CA PRO A 42 -2.01 -4.50 23.61
C PRO A 42 -1.57 -3.03 23.51
N LEU A 43 -2.17 -2.23 22.63
CA LEU A 43 -1.88 -0.80 22.55
C LEU A 43 -2.59 0.00 23.65
N HIS A 44 -3.67 -0.52 24.21
CA HIS A 44 -4.43 0.08 25.31
C HIS A 44 -4.15 -0.57 26.67
N GLY A 45 -3.80 -1.83 26.67
CA GLY A 45 -3.22 -2.51 27.80
C GLY A 45 -1.80 -2.76 27.39
N SER A 46 -0.89 -1.84 27.73
CA SER A 46 0.51 -2.12 27.77
C SER A 46 0.76 -3.63 27.68
N ILE A 47 1.56 -4.07 26.70
CA ILE A 47 2.41 -5.22 27.02
C ILE A 47 3.16 -4.71 28.23
N SER A 48 2.61 -4.93 29.41
CA SER A 48 3.29 -4.54 30.64
C SER A 48 4.58 -5.34 30.62
N SER A 49 5.67 -4.71 31.02
CA SER A 49 6.92 -5.41 31.28
C SER A 49 6.70 -6.69 32.08
N ASP A 50 5.63 -6.76 32.86
CA ASP A 50 5.20 -7.89 33.67
C ASP A 50 4.57 -9.05 32.85
N GLU A 51 3.99 -8.80 31.67
CA GLU A 51 3.53 -9.89 30.76
C GLU A 51 4.69 -10.48 29.92
N ILE A 52 5.80 -9.80 29.84
CA ILE A 52 7.06 -10.30 29.25
C ILE A 52 7.94 -10.92 30.34
N ASP A 53 7.57 -10.75 31.62
CA ASP A 53 8.35 -11.29 32.72
C ASP A 53 8.33 -12.82 32.69
N THR A 54 9.53 -13.36 32.62
CA THR A 54 9.91 -14.69 32.13
C THR A 54 9.50 -15.85 33.04
N GLU A 55 8.84 -15.63 34.15
CA GLU A 55 8.53 -16.73 35.09
C GLU A 55 7.14 -17.37 34.91
N GLU A 56 6.15 -16.69 34.35
CA GLU A 56 4.80 -17.29 34.16
C GLU A 56 4.10 -17.01 32.80
N GLY A 57 4.57 -16.10 31.97
CA GLY A 57 3.88 -15.72 30.73
C GLY A 57 4.70 -15.87 29.45
N GLY A 58 5.95 -15.57 29.47
CA GLY A 58 6.91 -15.70 28.36
C GLY A 58 6.35 -15.42 26.96
N PHE A 59 7.10 -15.74 25.93
CA PHE A 59 6.66 -15.69 24.52
C PHE A 59 5.39 -16.51 24.22
N GLY A 60 5.02 -17.45 25.10
CA GLY A 60 3.78 -18.21 24.97
C GLY A 60 2.53 -17.36 25.05
N ALA A 61 2.54 -16.26 25.78
CA ALA A 61 1.39 -15.36 25.93
C ALA A 61 1.12 -14.53 24.64
N ILE A 62 2.13 -14.32 23.81
CA ILE A 62 2.03 -13.58 22.55
C ILE A 62 2.04 -14.49 21.32
N ALA A 63 2.34 -15.79 21.48
CA ALA A 63 2.31 -16.75 20.39
C ALA A 63 0.89 -16.86 19.78
N GLY A 64 0.82 -16.87 18.45
CA GLY A 64 -0.42 -16.87 17.69
C GLY A 64 -1.13 -15.50 17.62
N LYS A 65 -0.53 -14.44 18.16
CA LYS A 65 -1.06 -13.08 18.02
C LYS A 65 -0.50 -12.44 16.75
N LEU A 66 -1.37 -11.72 16.03
CA LEU A 66 -1.01 -10.88 14.90
C LEU A 66 -1.17 -9.41 15.33
N ILE A 67 -0.09 -8.65 15.20
CA ILE A 67 -0.07 -7.20 15.42
C ILE A 67 -0.05 -6.53 14.06
N TYR A 68 -1.10 -5.79 13.75
CA TYR A 68 -1.21 -5.03 12.51
C TYR A 68 -1.54 -3.58 12.82
N ALA A 69 -0.71 -2.67 12.33
CA ALA A 69 -0.99 -1.24 12.31
C ALA A 69 -0.42 -0.63 11.03
N GLU A 70 -1.23 0.15 10.36
CA GLU A 70 -0.85 0.88 9.17
C GLU A 70 -1.24 2.34 9.33
N PHE A 71 -0.32 3.23 9.02
CA PHE A 71 -0.50 4.66 9.07
C PHE A 71 -0.13 5.28 7.74
N ASN A 72 -1.13 5.73 7.00
CA ASN A 72 -0.99 6.36 5.69
C ASN A 72 -1.16 7.86 5.84
N GLN A 73 -0.26 8.62 5.24
CA GLN A 73 -0.27 10.08 5.22
C GLN A 73 -0.08 10.60 3.79
N GLY A 74 -1.00 11.44 3.34
CA GLY A 74 -0.77 12.36 2.24
C GLY A 74 -0.30 13.71 2.79
N PHE A 75 0.82 14.22 2.29
CA PHE A 75 1.35 15.50 2.82
C PHE A 75 0.95 16.69 1.96
N LEU A 76 1.01 16.54 0.68
CA LEU A 76 0.72 17.60 -0.25
C LEU A 76 0.40 16.98 -1.60
N SER A 77 -0.75 17.30 -2.15
CA SER A 77 -1.13 16.88 -3.48
C SER A 77 -1.76 18.02 -4.26
N HIS A 78 -1.63 17.94 -5.56
CA HIS A 78 -2.33 18.78 -6.50
C HIS A 78 -2.73 17.96 -7.72
N VAL A 79 -3.98 18.06 -8.10
CA VAL A 79 -4.49 17.45 -9.32
C VAL A 79 -5.39 18.42 -10.07
N ASN A 80 -5.35 18.33 -11.39
CA ASN A 80 -6.28 18.96 -12.31
C ASN A 80 -6.52 18.04 -13.51
N SER A 81 -7.32 18.49 -14.47
CA SER A 81 -7.68 17.67 -15.64
C SER A 81 -6.53 17.28 -16.57
N ARG A 82 -5.31 17.73 -16.36
CA ARG A 82 -4.16 17.45 -17.24
C ARG A 82 -3.00 16.81 -16.53
N PHE A 83 -2.70 17.26 -15.32
CA PHE A 83 -1.60 16.74 -14.55
C PHE A 83 -1.92 16.70 -13.06
N GLY A 84 -1.19 15.90 -12.34
CA GLY A 84 -1.24 15.88 -10.90
C GLY A 84 0.07 15.37 -10.31
N TRP A 85 0.27 15.65 -9.03
CA TRP A 85 1.37 15.12 -8.24
C TRP A 85 0.93 14.99 -6.79
N SER A 86 1.56 14.09 -6.06
CA SER A 86 1.30 13.85 -4.64
C SER A 86 2.57 13.39 -3.93
N LEU A 87 2.73 13.82 -2.68
CA LEU A 87 3.72 13.32 -1.74
C LEU A 87 3.02 12.53 -0.64
N PHE A 88 3.57 11.38 -0.29
CA PHE A 88 2.95 10.49 0.70
C PHE A 88 3.99 9.82 1.59
N SER A 89 3.53 9.36 2.75
CA SER A 89 4.24 8.43 3.62
C SER A 89 3.30 7.31 4.05
N ASN A 90 3.86 6.13 4.18
CA ASN A 90 3.15 4.98 4.74
C ASN A 90 4.07 4.27 5.74
N GLN A 91 3.51 3.93 6.88
CA GLN A 91 4.18 3.15 7.91
C GLN A 91 3.37 1.89 8.16
N LEU A 92 4.03 0.75 8.12
CA LEU A 92 3.41 -0.55 8.35
C LEU A 92 4.13 -1.28 9.47
N ILE A 93 3.34 -1.80 10.40
CA ILE A 93 3.72 -2.81 11.37
C ILE A 93 2.79 -3.99 11.14
N ASN A 94 3.34 -5.11 10.71
CA ASN A 94 2.61 -6.36 10.54
C ASN A 94 3.50 -7.49 11.06
N LEU A 95 3.27 -7.91 12.29
CA LEU A 95 4.10 -8.88 13.00
C LEU A 95 3.22 -10.04 13.50
N GLY A 96 3.58 -11.25 13.09
CA GLY A 96 3.02 -12.49 13.62
C GLY A 96 4.03 -13.20 14.52
N VAL A 97 3.59 -13.69 15.66
CA VAL A 97 4.41 -14.50 16.56
C VAL A 97 3.96 -15.93 16.45
N HIS A 98 4.86 -16.79 16.01
CA HIS A 98 4.57 -18.20 15.76
C HIS A 98 5.34 -19.09 16.73
N ASN A 99 4.82 -20.30 16.95
CA ASN A 99 5.41 -21.41 17.70
C ASN A 99 5.86 -21.06 19.13
N PRO A 100 5.12 -21.44 20.17
CA PRO A 100 5.46 -21.14 21.56
C PRO A 100 6.71 -21.90 22.07
N VAL A 101 7.13 -22.99 21.38
CA VAL A 101 8.28 -23.81 21.79
C VAL A 101 9.58 -23.32 21.14
N PHE A 102 9.51 -22.91 19.88
CA PHE A 102 10.60 -22.28 19.14
C PHE A 102 10.06 -21.00 18.52
N PRO A 103 9.96 -19.93 19.31
CA PRO A 103 9.31 -18.71 18.84
C PRO A 103 10.10 -18.05 17.72
N TYR A 104 9.38 -17.67 16.67
CA TYR A 104 9.88 -16.82 15.60
C TYR A 104 8.89 -15.72 15.30
N PHE A 105 9.40 -14.58 14.89
CA PHE A 105 8.63 -13.47 14.37
C PHE A 105 8.66 -13.53 12.86
N GLU A 106 7.47 -13.54 12.27
CA GLU A 106 7.31 -13.30 10.83
C GLU A 106 6.63 -11.96 10.66
N GLY A 107 7.20 -11.12 9.80
CA GLY A 107 6.52 -9.86 9.62
C GLY A 107 7.19 -8.86 8.69
N ARG A 108 6.48 -7.73 8.59
CA ARG A 108 6.91 -6.57 7.83
C ARG A 108 6.81 -5.34 8.71
N LEU A 109 7.92 -4.66 8.84
CA LEU A 109 8.02 -3.38 9.51
C LEU A 109 8.70 -2.42 8.55
N TYR A 110 7.98 -1.42 8.07
CA TYR A 110 8.61 -0.43 7.22
C TYR A 110 8.01 0.97 7.39
N ASN A 111 8.84 1.94 7.10
CA ASN A 111 8.48 3.32 6.81
C ASN A 111 8.82 3.60 5.36
N GLN A 112 7.86 4.08 4.60
CA GLN A 112 8.11 4.52 3.23
C GLN A 112 7.66 5.96 3.05
N ILE A 113 8.42 6.69 2.23
CA ILE A 113 8.09 8.02 1.77
C ILE A 113 8.24 8.04 0.25
N GLY A 114 7.33 8.69 -0.41
CA GLY A 114 7.35 8.71 -1.86
C GLY A 114 6.64 9.90 -2.45
N GLY A 115 6.82 10.01 -3.76
CA GLY A 115 6.10 10.93 -4.60
C GLY A 115 5.62 10.25 -5.86
N LEU A 116 4.51 10.72 -6.36
CA LEU A 116 3.96 10.31 -7.64
C LEU A 116 3.52 11.53 -8.44
N ALA A 117 3.63 11.44 -9.74
CA ALA A 117 3.17 12.47 -10.67
C ALA A 117 2.61 11.81 -11.93
N GLY A 118 1.65 12.46 -12.57
CA GLY A 118 1.04 11.93 -13.77
C GLY A 118 0.45 13.00 -14.67
N ILE A 119 0.23 12.61 -15.91
CA ILE A 119 -0.39 13.42 -16.95
C ILE A 119 -1.49 12.63 -17.64
N GLY A 120 -2.55 13.32 -18.06
CA GLY A 120 -3.71 12.74 -18.75
C GLY A 120 -4.03 13.47 -20.05
N PHE A 121 -4.44 12.70 -21.06
CA PHE A 121 -4.83 13.16 -22.38
C PHE A 121 -6.16 12.55 -22.78
N SER A 122 -6.96 13.31 -23.53
CA SER A 122 -8.19 12.80 -24.14
C SER A 122 -8.04 12.75 -25.66
N PHE A 123 -8.55 11.70 -26.26
CA PHE A 123 -8.59 11.42 -27.69
C PHE A 123 -10.03 11.10 -28.11
N LEU A 124 -10.26 11.01 -29.43
CA LEU A 124 -11.54 10.60 -30.01
C LEU A 124 -12.72 11.44 -29.49
N ASP A 125 -12.58 12.76 -29.52
CA ASP A 125 -13.59 13.69 -29.02
C ASP A 125 -14.03 13.40 -27.56
N TYR A 126 -13.03 13.12 -26.70
CA TYR A 126 -13.20 12.77 -25.28
C TYR A 126 -13.81 11.39 -25.00
N GLN A 127 -13.89 10.51 -25.98
CA GLN A 127 -14.31 9.13 -25.75
C GLN A 127 -13.20 8.25 -25.17
N LEU A 128 -11.93 8.64 -25.35
CA LEU A 128 -10.78 7.86 -24.86
C LEU A 128 -9.86 8.75 -24.05
N ASP A 129 -9.75 8.46 -22.76
CA ASP A 129 -8.77 9.07 -21.87
C ASP A 129 -7.60 8.12 -21.66
N VAL A 130 -6.39 8.66 -21.77
CA VAL A 130 -5.13 7.93 -21.53
C VAL A 130 -4.30 8.72 -20.53
N GLY A 131 -3.71 8.04 -19.59
CA GLY A 131 -2.84 8.65 -18.59
C GLY A 131 -1.55 7.87 -18.37
N VAL A 132 -0.51 8.59 -18.01
CA VAL A 132 0.79 8.03 -17.63
C VAL A 132 1.22 8.66 -16.31
N GLY A 133 1.70 7.83 -15.40
CA GLY A 133 2.23 8.24 -14.10
C GLY A 133 3.64 7.70 -13.87
N ALA A 134 4.36 8.36 -12.98
CA ALA A 134 5.66 7.92 -12.48
C ALA A 134 5.67 8.00 -10.96
N LYS A 135 6.33 7.05 -10.32
CA LYS A 135 6.49 6.95 -8.87
C LYS A 135 7.95 6.82 -8.50
N ILE A 136 8.30 7.48 -7.40
CA ILE A 136 9.55 7.26 -6.69
C ILE A 136 9.22 7.00 -5.24
N VAL A 137 9.73 5.91 -4.68
CA VAL A 137 9.46 5.50 -3.31
C VAL A 137 10.75 5.08 -2.64
N ASN A 138 11.07 5.68 -1.51
CA ASN A 138 12.10 5.17 -0.60
C ASN A 138 11.40 4.40 0.51
N ARG A 139 11.86 3.18 0.76
CA ARG A 139 11.38 2.33 1.85
C ARG A 139 12.55 1.93 2.73
N THR A 140 12.36 2.12 4.03
CA THR A 140 13.30 1.69 5.08
C THR A 140 12.56 0.76 6.03
N GLY A 141 13.15 -0.39 6.32
CA GLY A 141 12.52 -1.33 7.24
C GLY A 141 13.03 -2.74 7.11
N PHE A 142 12.17 -3.68 7.45
CA PHE A 142 12.43 -5.11 7.50
C PHE A 142 11.23 -5.89 6.93
N SER A 143 11.53 -6.98 6.23
CA SER A 143 10.51 -7.94 5.78
C SER A 143 11.11 -9.35 5.82
N GLY A 144 10.55 -10.25 6.62
CA GLY A 144 11.03 -11.62 6.71
C GLY A 144 10.70 -12.28 8.04
N GLU A 145 11.43 -13.37 8.30
CA GLU A 145 11.32 -14.18 9.52
C GLU A 145 12.56 -13.96 10.40
N VAL A 146 12.35 -13.86 11.71
CA VAL A 146 13.40 -13.76 12.71
C VAL A 146 13.19 -14.84 13.74
N HIS A 147 14.10 -15.81 13.80
CA HIS A 147 14.08 -16.87 14.79
C HIS A 147 14.75 -16.40 16.07
N LEU A 148 14.03 -16.39 17.19
CA LEU A 148 14.59 -16.00 18.49
C LEU A 148 15.61 -17.01 19.04
N THR A 149 15.73 -18.16 18.40
CA THR A 149 16.74 -19.18 18.70
C THR A 149 18.06 -18.96 17.96
N ASP A 150 18.13 -17.98 17.07
CA ASP A 150 19.37 -17.67 16.37
C ASP A 150 20.40 -17.20 17.37
N LYS A 151 21.55 -17.88 17.33
CA LYS A 151 22.64 -17.68 18.27
C LYS A 151 23.06 -16.21 18.38
N ALA A 152 22.98 -15.51 17.28
CA ALA A 152 23.24 -14.09 17.15
C ALA A 152 22.30 -13.22 18.00
N ILE A 153 20.98 -13.52 18.02
CA ILE A 153 20.00 -12.79 18.83
C ILE A 153 20.19 -13.07 20.32
N ILE A 154 20.54 -14.33 20.67
CA ILE A 154 20.81 -14.71 22.05
C ILE A 154 22.10 -14.06 22.58
N GLU A 155 23.13 -14.01 21.75
CA GLU A 155 24.39 -13.31 22.09
C GLU A 155 24.20 -11.80 22.17
N ALA A 156 23.35 -11.24 21.31
CA ALA A 156 23.03 -9.83 21.28
C ALA A 156 22.27 -9.35 22.54
N THR A 157 21.35 -10.16 23.07
CA THR A 157 20.60 -9.82 24.30
C THR A 157 21.44 -9.95 25.57
N ASN A 158 22.48 -10.77 25.56
CA ASN A 158 23.23 -11.07 26.77
C ASN A 158 24.55 -10.31 26.95
N GLU A 159 25.23 -9.87 25.90
CA GLU A 159 26.58 -9.29 26.06
C GLU A 159 26.92 -8.09 25.16
N ASN A 160 26.13 -7.75 24.12
CA ASN A 160 26.56 -6.69 23.20
C ASN A 160 25.36 -6.09 22.42
N TYR A 161 24.76 -5.04 22.98
CA TYR A 161 23.70 -4.26 22.32
C TYR A 161 24.13 -3.78 20.90
N ASP A 162 25.41 -3.46 20.72
CA ASP A 162 25.95 -2.99 19.44
C ASP A 162 25.90 -4.07 18.35
N LYS A 163 26.12 -5.35 18.68
CA LYS A 163 25.99 -6.47 17.74
C LYS A 163 24.54 -6.77 17.38
N ALA A 164 23.62 -6.63 18.35
CA ALA A 164 22.20 -6.78 18.08
C ALA A 164 21.70 -5.71 17.08
N VAL A 165 22.17 -4.49 17.25
CA VAL A 165 21.87 -3.38 16.34
C VAL A 165 22.50 -3.62 14.97
N GLU A 166 23.72 -4.13 14.90
CA GLU A 166 24.39 -4.45 13.65
C GLU A 166 23.68 -5.57 12.89
N GLU A 167 23.24 -6.63 13.55
CA GLU A 167 22.48 -7.71 12.91
C GLU A 167 21.06 -7.31 12.54
N ALA A 168 20.37 -6.53 13.39
CA ALA A 168 19.08 -5.95 13.03
C ALA A 168 19.20 -5.03 11.80
N ASN A 169 20.30 -4.29 11.67
CA ASN A 169 20.59 -3.49 10.48
C ASN A 169 20.88 -4.35 9.24
N ASN A 170 21.46 -5.54 9.42
CA ASN A 170 21.71 -6.48 8.31
C ASN A 170 20.43 -7.19 7.83
N LEU A 171 19.43 -7.34 8.70
CA LEU A 171 18.12 -7.89 8.35
C LEU A 171 17.21 -6.85 7.69
N GLY A 172 17.45 -5.58 7.94
CA GLY A 172 16.73 -4.46 7.36
C GLY A 172 17.44 -3.83 6.18
N GLY A 173 16.84 -2.79 5.64
CA GLY A 173 17.43 -2.03 4.54
C GLY A 173 16.73 -0.71 4.29
N SER A 174 17.36 0.12 3.48
CA SER A 174 16.76 1.32 2.91
C SER A 174 17.03 1.36 1.42
N THR A 175 15.99 1.28 0.62
CA THR A 175 16.10 1.22 -0.84
C THR A 175 15.11 2.16 -1.50
N THR A 176 15.54 2.78 -2.59
CA THR A 176 14.68 3.62 -3.42
C THR A 176 14.32 2.86 -4.69
N ALA A 177 13.05 2.75 -4.99
CA ALA A 177 12.51 2.12 -6.17
C ALA A 177 11.72 3.11 -7.03
N PHE A 178 11.66 2.82 -8.33
CA PHE A 178 10.96 3.61 -9.34
C PHE A 178 9.99 2.72 -10.09
N ALA A 179 8.82 3.24 -10.41
CA ALA A 179 7.86 2.57 -11.28
C ALA A 179 7.08 3.58 -12.12
N THR A 180 6.43 3.07 -13.16
CA THR A 180 5.51 3.84 -13.99
C THR A 180 4.12 3.22 -13.94
N ASP A 181 3.10 4.05 -14.17
CA ASP A 181 1.72 3.62 -14.29
C ASP A 181 1.17 4.06 -15.63
N VAL A 182 0.31 3.26 -16.20
CA VAL A 182 -0.43 3.60 -17.41
C VAL A 182 -1.90 3.28 -17.19
N GLY A 183 -2.76 4.20 -17.62
CA GLY A 183 -4.19 4.03 -17.50
C GLY A 183 -4.93 4.39 -18.78
N VAL A 184 -6.08 3.76 -18.95
CA VAL A 184 -7.00 4.02 -20.05
C VAL A 184 -8.42 4.01 -19.49
N ILE A 185 -9.24 4.97 -19.93
CA ILE A 185 -10.69 5.00 -19.71
C ILE A 185 -11.37 5.20 -21.05
N TYR A 186 -12.29 4.33 -21.38
CA TYR A 186 -13.12 4.45 -22.57
C TYR A 186 -14.56 4.76 -22.16
N HIS A 187 -15.06 5.89 -22.64
CA HIS A 187 -16.42 6.35 -22.45
C HIS A 187 -17.29 5.81 -23.58
N LEU A 188 -18.24 4.97 -23.23
CA LEU A 188 -19.20 4.45 -24.19
C LEU A 188 -20.28 5.50 -24.46
N ASP A 189 -20.77 5.54 -25.69
CA ASP A 189 -21.92 6.40 -26.03
C ASP A 189 -23.09 6.08 -25.11
N GLY A 190 -23.69 7.13 -24.57
CA GLY A 190 -24.72 7.01 -23.55
C GLY A 190 -25.93 6.18 -24.02
N ILE A 191 -26.35 5.24 -23.20
CA ILE A 191 -27.53 4.44 -23.40
C ILE A 191 -28.65 5.01 -22.51
N HIS A 192 -29.58 5.71 -23.08
CA HIS A 192 -30.62 6.48 -22.35
C HIS A 192 -29.92 7.54 -21.47
N ASN A 193 -30.15 7.57 -20.17
CA ASN A 193 -29.53 8.51 -19.23
C ASN A 193 -28.31 7.92 -18.53
N LEU A 194 -27.73 6.85 -19.06
CA LEU A 194 -26.54 6.20 -18.50
C LEU A 194 -25.30 6.66 -19.26
N SER A 195 -24.23 6.93 -18.55
CA SER A 195 -22.89 7.25 -19.08
C SER A 195 -21.91 6.13 -18.71
N PRO A 196 -21.97 4.99 -19.42
CA PRO A 196 -21.11 3.85 -19.06
C PRO A 196 -19.68 4.10 -19.50
N LYS A 197 -18.74 3.60 -18.67
CA LYS A 197 -17.29 3.67 -18.95
C LYS A 197 -16.59 2.40 -18.51
N ILE A 198 -15.53 2.05 -19.23
CA ILE A 198 -14.66 0.92 -18.96
C ILE A 198 -13.26 1.47 -18.74
N ALA A 199 -12.57 0.97 -17.73
CA ALA A 199 -11.24 1.41 -17.39
C ALA A 199 -10.28 0.23 -17.20
N VAL A 200 -9.02 0.47 -17.58
CA VAL A 200 -7.89 -0.42 -17.32
C VAL A 200 -6.75 0.42 -16.78
N SER A 201 -6.08 -0.08 -15.76
CA SER A 201 -4.88 0.53 -15.20
C SER A 201 -3.81 -0.53 -15.00
N VAL A 202 -2.61 -0.27 -15.49
CA VAL A 202 -1.41 -1.06 -15.20
C VAL A 202 -0.54 -0.23 -14.27
N GLN A 203 -0.36 -0.70 -13.06
CA GLN A 203 0.36 0.01 -12.01
C GLN A 203 1.67 -0.68 -11.68
N ASN A 204 2.64 0.11 -11.22
CA ASN A 204 3.97 -0.34 -10.81
C ASN A 204 4.70 -1.12 -11.92
N ILE A 205 4.63 -0.65 -13.16
CA ILE A 205 5.38 -1.23 -14.27
C ILE A 205 6.87 -1.16 -13.95
N GLY A 206 7.53 -2.31 -13.96
CA GLY A 206 8.94 -2.47 -13.57
C GLY A 206 9.11 -2.95 -12.12
N ASP A 207 8.00 -3.12 -11.39
CA ASP A 207 7.93 -3.47 -9.97
C ASP A 207 8.66 -2.45 -9.06
N LEU A 208 8.10 -2.16 -7.91
CA LEU A 208 8.81 -1.44 -6.86
C LEU A 208 9.55 -2.47 -5.99
N ASN A 209 10.79 -2.75 -6.32
CA ASN A 209 11.63 -3.69 -5.59
C ASN A 209 12.48 -2.96 -4.55
N PHE A 210 12.28 -3.28 -3.28
CA PHE A 210 13.01 -2.69 -2.16
C PHE A 210 14.00 -3.69 -1.54
N GLU A 211 14.46 -4.68 -2.32
CA GLU A 211 15.41 -5.69 -1.87
C GLU A 211 14.91 -6.42 -0.61
N ASN A 212 15.67 -6.35 0.48
CA ASN A 212 15.33 -7.01 1.76
C ASN A 212 14.08 -6.45 2.44
N VAL A 213 13.54 -5.31 1.98
CA VAL A 213 12.36 -4.67 2.57
C VAL A 213 11.07 -4.98 1.79
N GLY A 214 11.15 -5.97 0.89
CA GLY A 214 10.02 -6.49 0.16
C GLY A 214 9.82 -5.83 -1.21
N LYS A 215 8.74 -6.22 -1.88
CA LYS A 215 8.42 -5.83 -3.26
C LYS A 215 6.96 -5.44 -3.36
N ILE A 216 6.65 -4.42 -4.17
CA ILE A 216 5.30 -4.15 -4.64
C ILE A 216 5.27 -4.51 -6.13
N PRO A 217 4.57 -5.57 -6.52
CA PRO A 217 4.56 -6.04 -7.89
C PRO A 217 3.75 -5.13 -8.80
N MET A 218 3.98 -5.29 -10.10
CA MET A 218 3.10 -4.76 -11.12
C MET A 218 1.70 -5.39 -11.00
N THR A 219 0.67 -4.57 -11.10
CA THR A 219 -0.73 -5.01 -11.08
C THR A 219 -1.49 -4.49 -12.28
N ILE A 220 -2.46 -5.28 -12.74
CA ILE A 220 -3.44 -4.88 -13.76
C ILE A 220 -4.80 -4.82 -13.09
N ASN A 221 -5.40 -3.63 -13.11
CA ASN A 221 -6.71 -3.39 -12.54
C ASN A 221 -7.69 -3.03 -13.66
N THR A 222 -8.91 -3.52 -13.56
CA THR A 222 -9.98 -3.22 -14.50
C THR A 222 -11.21 -2.75 -13.76
N GLY A 223 -11.98 -1.86 -14.36
CA GLY A 223 -13.19 -1.35 -13.77
C GLY A 223 -14.24 -1.01 -14.82
N ILE A 224 -15.47 -1.14 -14.42
CA ILE A 224 -16.64 -0.65 -15.18
C ILE A 224 -17.42 0.28 -14.28
N ALA A 225 -17.94 1.34 -14.84
CA ALA A 225 -18.81 2.25 -14.11
C ALA A 225 -19.90 2.84 -15.01
N THR A 226 -20.95 3.30 -14.38
CA THR A 226 -21.97 4.12 -15.05
C THR A 226 -22.47 5.20 -14.11
N GLU A 227 -22.73 6.35 -14.66
CA GLU A 227 -23.31 7.49 -13.97
C GLU A 227 -24.70 7.77 -14.58
N SER A 228 -25.66 8.11 -13.74
CA SER A 228 -27.02 8.45 -14.15
C SER A 228 -27.58 9.51 -13.24
N GLU A 229 -28.30 10.46 -13.81
CA GLU A 229 -29.15 11.38 -13.07
C GLU A 229 -30.59 10.89 -13.06
N LEU A 230 -31.12 10.59 -11.88
CA LEU A 230 -32.52 10.15 -11.71
C LEU A 230 -33.22 11.07 -10.70
N GLN A 231 -34.20 11.83 -11.19
CA GLN A 231 -35.03 12.72 -10.36
C GLN A 231 -34.24 13.69 -9.45
N GLY A 232 -33.09 14.21 -9.92
CA GLY A 232 -32.24 15.11 -9.18
C GLY A 232 -31.26 14.42 -8.23
N PHE A 233 -31.13 13.10 -8.34
CA PHE A 233 -30.09 12.32 -7.64
C PHE A 233 -29.04 11.84 -8.66
N ASP A 234 -27.78 12.07 -8.35
CA ASP A 234 -26.67 11.49 -9.10
C ASP A 234 -26.40 10.09 -8.56
N ILE A 235 -26.57 9.09 -9.40
CA ILE A 235 -26.34 7.67 -9.07
C ILE A 235 -25.09 7.21 -9.79
N ILE A 236 -24.10 6.75 -9.04
CA ILE A 236 -22.88 6.14 -9.56
C ILE A 236 -22.87 4.65 -9.18
N MET A 237 -22.76 3.79 -10.17
CA MET A 237 -22.54 2.36 -9.98
C MET A 237 -21.20 1.98 -10.57
N ALA A 238 -20.37 1.27 -9.80
CA ALA A 238 -19.05 0.84 -10.24
C ALA A 238 -18.76 -0.57 -9.74
N ALA A 239 -17.95 -1.30 -10.53
CA ALA A 239 -17.36 -2.56 -10.15
C ALA A 239 -15.90 -2.58 -10.62
N ASP A 240 -15.00 -2.96 -9.73
CA ASP A 240 -13.57 -3.04 -10.00
C ASP A 240 -13.06 -4.46 -9.72
N TYR A 241 -12.14 -4.91 -10.55
CA TYR A 241 -11.34 -6.09 -10.31
C TYR A 241 -9.87 -5.69 -10.22
N HIS A 242 -9.28 -5.94 -9.07
CA HIS A 242 -7.89 -5.58 -8.77
C HIS A 242 -6.97 -6.78 -8.93
N ASP A 243 -5.76 -6.50 -9.42
CA ASP A 243 -4.67 -7.48 -9.55
C ASP A 243 -5.07 -8.71 -10.39
N LEU A 244 -5.47 -8.47 -11.63
CA LEU A 244 -5.93 -9.50 -12.58
C LEU A 244 -4.91 -10.66 -12.76
N LEU A 245 -3.64 -10.43 -12.50
CA LEU A 245 -2.56 -11.43 -12.66
C LEU A 245 -2.13 -12.08 -11.34
N ASP A 246 -2.84 -11.80 -10.23
CA ASP A 246 -2.45 -12.27 -8.89
C ASP A 246 -0.98 -11.92 -8.53
N GLY A 247 -0.49 -10.77 -8.99
CA GLY A 247 0.90 -10.33 -8.81
C GLY A 247 1.35 -10.28 -7.36
N HIS A 248 0.45 -9.88 -6.45
CA HIS A 248 0.71 -9.87 -5.01
C HIS A 248 0.88 -11.28 -4.43
N LYS A 249 0.12 -12.24 -4.90
CA LYS A 249 0.24 -13.65 -4.50
C LYS A 249 1.54 -14.24 -5.00
N LEU A 250 1.85 -14.04 -6.27
CA LEU A 250 3.11 -14.53 -6.87
C LEU A 250 4.34 -13.92 -6.19
N ALA A 251 4.28 -12.64 -5.81
CA ALA A 251 5.37 -12.00 -5.09
C ALA A 251 5.53 -12.53 -3.66
N SER A 252 4.45 -12.95 -2.99
CA SER A 252 4.52 -13.55 -1.65
C SER A 252 5.04 -14.99 -1.69
N GLU A 253 4.66 -15.76 -2.71
CA GLU A 253 5.14 -17.14 -2.90
C GLU A 253 6.62 -17.20 -3.32
N GLY A 254 7.14 -16.18 -4.01
CA GLY A 254 8.54 -16.09 -4.42
C GLY A 254 9.54 -15.82 -3.29
N ASN A 255 9.07 -15.43 -2.11
CA ASN A 255 9.89 -15.19 -0.93
C ASN A 255 9.99 -16.41 0.02
N THR A 256 9.51 -17.58 -0.42
CA THR A 256 9.62 -18.84 0.33
C THR A 256 10.80 -19.69 -0.17
N PHE A 257 12.02 -19.12 -0.12
CA PHE A 257 13.27 -19.87 -0.29
C PHE A 257 14.26 -19.53 0.80
#